data_af4661007c30faa3381250c70d17632c
#
_entry.id   af4661007c30faa3381250c70d17632c
#
_cell.length_a   1.000
_cell.length_b   1.000
_cell.length_c   1.000
_cell.angle_alpha   90.00
_cell.angle_beta   90.00
_cell.angle_gamma   90.00
#
_symmetry.space_group_name_H-M   'P 1'
#
loop_
_entity.id
_entity.type
_entity.pdbx_description
1 polymer ?
#
loop_
_entity_poly.entity_id
_entity_poly.type
_entity_poly.pdbx_seq_one_letter_code
_entity_poly.pdbx_strand_id
1 'polypeptide(L)'
;GIVENMSTHICSNCGHEEHIFGKDGGIKMCSDYNTELLGSLPLDIKIREGLDKGKPSIISNPDSEISKIYKSIARKSALKVAGLAEDHSSKFPNIVIQQS
;
A
#
# COMPACT_ATOMS: atom_id res chain seq x y z
N GLY A 1 8.51 3.45 4.55
CA GLY A 1 7.89 3.62 3.25
C GLY A 1 6.56 4.39 3.32
N ILE A 2 6.11 4.85 2.18
CA ILE A 2 4.88 5.61 2.06
C ILE A 2 3.93 4.91 1.10
N VAL A 3 2.65 4.84 1.48
CA VAL A 3 1.56 4.43 0.59
C VAL A 3 0.71 5.67 0.33
N GLU A 4 0.59 6.05 -0.93
CA GLU A 4 -0.29 7.14 -1.34
C GLU A 4 -1.69 6.60 -1.59
N ASN A 5 -2.63 6.93 -0.71
CA ASN A 5 -4.02 6.55 -0.89
C ASN A 5 -4.78 7.69 -1.55
N MET A 6 -5.85 7.36 -2.26
CA MET A 6 -6.66 8.34 -2.99
C MET A 6 -5.83 9.18 -3.97
N SER A 7 -4.85 8.55 -4.62
CA SER A 7 -3.93 9.25 -5.53
C SER A 7 -4.62 9.79 -6.77
N THR A 8 -5.58 9.02 -7.28
CA THR A 8 -6.43 9.38 -8.41
C THR A 8 -7.87 9.02 -8.11
N HIS A 9 -8.80 9.67 -8.80
CA HIS A 9 -10.21 9.28 -8.80
C HIS A 9 -10.54 8.58 -10.10
N ILE A 10 -11.11 7.39 -10.02
CA ILE A 10 -11.58 6.64 -11.18
C ILE A 10 -13.10 6.82 -11.29
N CYS A 11 -13.54 7.41 -12.39
CA CYS A 11 -14.96 7.61 -12.64
C CYS A 11 -15.65 6.25 -12.86
N SER A 12 -16.68 5.98 -12.07
CA SER A 12 -17.45 4.74 -12.17
C SER A 12 -18.25 4.61 -13.47
N ASN A 13 -18.48 5.73 -14.16
CA ASN A 13 -19.26 5.76 -15.40
C ASN A 13 -18.41 5.57 -16.65
N CYS A 14 -17.25 6.22 -16.73
CA CYS A 14 -16.39 6.22 -17.94
C CYS A 14 -14.98 5.71 -17.74
N GLY A 15 -14.56 5.45 -16.50
CA GLY A 15 -13.21 4.98 -16.20
C GLY A 15 -12.12 6.04 -16.27
N HIS A 16 -12.48 7.31 -16.45
CA HIS A 16 -11.51 8.40 -16.49
C HIS A 16 -10.80 8.57 -15.15
N GLU A 17 -9.47 8.72 -15.19
CA GLU A 17 -8.65 8.97 -14.01
C GLU A 17 -8.31 10.44 -13.88
N GLU A 18 -8.52 10.99 -12.68
CA GLU A 18 -8.19 12.36 -12.34
C GLU A 18 -7.39 12.43 -11.05
N HIS A 19 -6.40 13.32 -11.00
CA HIS A 19 -5.63 13.62 -9.80
C HIS A 19 -6.34 14.69 -8.96
N ILE A 20 -7.44 14.33 -8.31
CA ILE A 20 -8.29 15.27 -7.57
C ILE A 20 -7.53 15.97 -6.44
N PHE A 21 -6.64 15.25 -5.76
CA PHE A 21 -5.89 15.76 -4.61
C PHE A 21 -4.45 16.17 -4.97
N GLY A 22 -4.18 16.40 -6.25
CA GLY A 22 -2.86 16.77 -6.74
C GLY A 22 -2.08 15.59 -7.31
N LYS A 23 -0.97 15.90 -7.95
CA LYS A 23 -0.12 14.93 -8.64
C LYS A 23 1.23 14.82 -7.95
N ASP A 24 1.77 13.60 -7.89
CA ASP A 24 3.12 13.32 -7.41
C ASP A 24 3.39 13.70 -5.93
N GLY A 25 2.34 13.87 -5.11
CA GLY A 25 2.49 14.19 -3.69
C GLY A 25 3.24 13.13 -2.90
N GLY A 26 2.95 11.85 -3.17
CA GLY A 26 3.63 10.73 -2.53
C GLY A 26 5.11 10.66 -2.91
N ILE A 27 5.43 10.87 -4.19
CA ILE A 27 6.80 10.88 -4.68
C ILE A 27 7.60 12.03 -4.05
N LYS A 28 7.02 13.20 -3.97
CA LYS A 28 7.65 14.36 -3.33
C LYS A 28 7.94 14.09 -1.85
N MET A 29 6.98 13.54 -1.14
CA MET A 29 7.15 13.18 0.27
C MET A 29 8.26 12.16 0.46
N CYS A 30 8.36 11.16 -0.42
CA CYS A 30 9.43 10.19 -0.39
C CYS A 30 10.81 10.82 -0.56
N SER A 31 10.91 11.78 -1.48
CA SER A 31 12.14 12.54 -1.69
C SER A 31 12.50 13.39 -0.47
N ASP A 32 11.53 14.11 0.09
CA ASP A 32 11.75 15.01 1.24
C ASP A 32 12.18 14.25 2.49
N TYR A 33 11.66 13.05 2.71
CA TYR A 33 11.94 12.24 3.90
C TYR A 33 12.88 11.06 3.65
N ASN A 34 13.49 10.99 2.46
CA ASN A 34 14.42 9.93 2.08
C ASN A 34 13.87 8.53 2.34
N THR A 35 12.69 8.26 1.82
CA THR A 35 12.01 6.98 1.93
C THR A 35 11.48 6.52 0.58
N GLU A 36 10.85 5.38 0.53
CA GLU A 36 10.38 4.75 -0.70
C GLU A 36 8.86 4.78 -0.81
N LEU A 37 8.36 5.03 -2.02
CA LEU A 37 6.95 4.87 -2.32
C LEU A 37 6.64 3.38 -2.52
N LEU A 38 5.82 2.83 -1.65
CA LEU A 38 5.42 1.41 -1.71
C LEU A 38 4.32 1.16 -2.72
N GLY A 39 3.49 2.15 -2.96
CA GLY A 39 2.45 2.08 -3.97
C GLY A 39 1.47 3.24 -3.88
N SER A 40 0.64 3.34 -4.89
CA SER A 40 -0.40 4.36 -4.98
C SER A 40 -1.73 3.69 -5.27
N LEU A 41 -2.72 3.98 -4.45
CA LEU A 41 -4.07 3.42 -4.56
C LEU A 41 -5.03 4.48 -5.08
N PRO A 42 -5.89 4.13 -6.04
CA PRO A 42 -6.91 5.05 -6.53
C PRO A 42 -8.09 5.17 -5.57
N LEU A 43 -8.82 6.27 -5.67
CA LEU A 43 -10.14 6.40 -5.07
C LEU A 43 -11.15 5.80 -6.04
N ASP A 44 -11.63 4.61 -5.72
CA ASP A 44 -12.57 3.85 -6.55
C ASP A 44 -13.74 3.39 -5.68
N ILE A 45 -14.95 3.63 -6.15
CA ILE A 45 -16.17 3.25 -5.43
C ILE A 45 -16.24 1.74 -5.17
N LYS A 46 -15.66 0.93 -6.05
CA LYS A 46 -15.62 -0.52 -5.91
C LYS A 46 -14.85 -0.97 -4.68
N ILE A 47 -13.80 -0.24 -4.31
CA ILE A 47 -13.03 -0.53 -3.10
C ILE A 47 -13.93 -0.33 -1.88
N ARG A 48 -14.62 0.80 -1.80
CA ARG A 48 -15.51 1.12 -0.69
C ARG A 48 -16.66 0.12 -0.59
N GLU A 49 -17.34 -0.14 -1.68
CA GLU A 49 -18.47 -1.08 -1.71
C GLU A 49 -18.05 -2.48 -1.27
N GLY A 50 -16.91 -2.94 -1.73
CA GLY A 50 -16.38 -4.24 -1.33
C GLY A 50 -16.08 -4.31 0.15
N LEU A 51 -15.43 -3.29 0.71
CA LEU A 51 -15.11 -3.23 2.13
C LEU A 51 -16.36 -3.14 3.00
N ASP A 52 -17.35 -2.35 2.57
CA ASP A 52 -18.64 -2.23 3.29
C ASP A 52 -19.38 -3.57 3.37
N LYS A 53 -19.19 -4.42 2.38
CA LYS A 53 -19.78 -5.77 2.35
C LYS A 53 -18.91 -6.84 3.01
N GLY A 54 -17.76 -6.46 3.55
CA GLY A 54 -16.80 -7.41 4.12
C GLY A 54 -16.10 -8.28 3.08
N LYS A 55 -16.05 -7.82 1.82
CA LYS A 55 -15.42 -8.54 0.70
C LYS A 55 -14.37 -7.64 0.04
N PRO A 56 -13.17 -7.52 0.63
CA PRO A 56 -12.12 -6.71 0.04
C PRO A 56 -11.71 -7.22 -1.34
N SER A 57 -11.19 -6.32 -2.17
CA SER A 57 -10.84 -6.61 -3.57
C SER A 57 -9.93 -7.82 -3.73
N ILE A 58 -8.99 -8.01 -2.82
CA ILE A 58 -8.06 -9.15 -2.84
C ILE A 58 -8.80 -10.49 -2.81
N ILE A 59 -9.93 -10.56 -2.11
CA ILE A 59 -10.72 -11.78 -1.97
C ILE A 59 -11.72 -11.90 -3.13
N SER A 60 -12.46 -10.82 -3.43
CA SER A 60 -13.52 -10.87 -4.43
C SER A 60 -13.02 -10.80 -5.87
N ASN A 61 -11.93 -10.07 -6.12
CA ASN A 61 -11.33 -9.89 -7.45
C ASN A 61 -9.80 -9.95 -7.36
N PRO A 62 -9.22 -11.14 -7.09
CA PRO A 62 -7.76 -11.25 -6.84
C PRO A 62 -6.90 -10.86 -8.04
N ASP A 63 -7.43 -10.91 -9.25
CA ASP A 63 -6.70 -10.59 -10.48
C ASP A 63 -6.95 -9.17 -10.99
N SER A 64 -7.73 -8.36 -10.27
CA SER A 64 -7.99 -6.97 -10.64
C SER A 64 -6.73 -6.11 -10.49
N GLU A 65 -6.68 -4.98 -11.20
CA GLU A 65 -5.56 -4.03 -11.08
C GLU A 65 -5.40 -3.52 -9.64
N ILE A 66 -6.51 -3.26 -8.95
CA ILE A 66 -6.50 -2.82 -7.55
C ILE A 66 -5.87 -3.89 -6.66
N SER A 67 -6.27 -5.16 -6.83
CA SER A 67 -5.71 -6.27 -6.06
C SER A 67 -4.22 -6.45 -6.32
N LYS A 68 -3.77 -6.25 -7.54
CA LYS A 68 -2.34 -6.28 -7.88
C LYS A 68 -1.56 -5.19 -7.17
N ILE A 69 -2.13 -4.00 -7.05
CA ILE A 69 -1.51 -2.89 -6.31
C ILE A 69 -1.37 -3.26 -4.83
N TYR A 70 -2.42 -3.77 -4.19
CA TYR A 70 -2.37 -4.21 -2.80
C TYR A 70 -1.32 -5.30 -2.58
N LYS A 71 -1.26 -6.30 -3.46
CA LYS A 71 -0.27 -7.37 -3.38
C LYS A 71 1.16 -6.85 -3.54
N SER A 72 1.37 -5.89 -4.43
CA SER A 72 2.67 -5.26 -4.63
C SER A 72 3.10 -4.48 -3.38
N ILE A 73 2.20 -3.71 -2.77
CA ILE A 73 2.46 -2.98 -1.53
C ILE A 73 2.83 -3.96 -0.42
N ALA A 74 2.06 -5.02 -0.26
CA ALA A 74 2.31 -6.04 0.76
C ALA A 74 3.69 -6.69 0.58
N ARG A 75 4.04 -7.05 -0.64
CA ARG A 75 5.34 -7.67 -0.97
C ARG A 75 6.50 -6.71 -0.66
N LYS A 76 6.40 -5.47 -1.09
CA LYS A 76 7.43 -4.45 -0.81
C LYS A 76 7.57 -4.20 0.68
N SER A 77 6.47 -4.14 1.40
CA SER A 77 6.45 -3.97 2.85
C SER A 77 7.14 -5.14 3.55
N ALA A 78 6.84 -6.37 3.15
CA ALA A 78 7.45 -7.57 3.70
C ALA A 78 8.97 -7.60 3.47
N LEU A 79 9.42 -7.24 2.27
CA LEU A 79 10.84 -7.16 1.94
C LEU A 79 11.57 -6.10 2.77
N LYS A 80 10.94 -4.95 3.00
CA LYS A 80 11.50 -3.89 3.85
C LYS A 80 11.65 -4.35 5.30
N VAL A 81 10.62 -4.99 5.84
CA VAL A 81 10.65 -5.51 7.21
C VAL A 81 11.71 -6.60 7.36
N ALA A 82 11.83 -7.50 6.39
CA ALA A 82 12.86 -8.54 6.39
C ALA A 82 14.27 -7.95 6.36
N GLY A 83 14.49 -6.92 5.52
CA GLY A 83 15.78 -6.20 5.47
C GLY A 83 16.13 -5.53 6.80
N LEU A 84 15.17 -4.88 7.44
CA LEU A 84 15.37 -4.28 8.76
C LEU A 84 15.68 -5.32 9.84
N ALA A 85 15.00 -6.46 9.81
CA ALA A 85 15.24 -7.54 10.76
C ALA A 85 16.67 -8.09 10.63
N GLU A 86 17.19 -8.26 9.42
CA GLU A 86 18.58 -8.66 9.18
C GLU A 86 19.57 -7.62 9.68
N ASP A 87 19.33 -6.34 9.38
CA ASP A 87 20.20 -5.24 9.79
C ASP A 87 20.28 -5.09 11.31
N HIS A 88 19.22 -5.42 12.02
CA HIS A 88 19.14 -5.27 13.47
C HIS A 88 19.47 -6.55 14.25
N SER A 89 19.57 -7.69 13.60
CA SER A 89 19.81 -8.97 14.27
C SER A 89 21.10 -9.00 15.07
N SER A 90 22.13 -8.26 14.63
CA SER A 90 23.42 -8.14 15.32
C SER A 90 23.47 -7.04 16.37
N LYS A 91 22.50 -6.13 16.39
CA LYS A 91 22.45 -4.96 17.28
C LYS A 91 21.66 -5.18 18.54
N PHE A 92 20.72 -6.12 18.52
CA PHE A 92 19.86 -6.42 19.64
C PHE A 92 20.21 -7.78 20.22
N PRO A 93 20.38 -7.88 21.55
CA PRO A 93 20.52 -9.18 22.17
C PRO A 93 19.26 -10.02 21.90
N ASN A 94 19.43 -11.32 21.90
CA ASN A 94 18.32 -12.24 21.68
C ASN A 94 17.19 -11.94 22.68
N ILE A 95 16.12 -11.38 22.15
CA ILE A 95 14.92 -11.16 22.95
C ILE A 95 14.15 -12.47 22.91
N VAL A 96 14.15 -13.16 24.03
CA VAL A 96 13.29 -14.33 24.19
C VAL A 96 11.89 -13.80 24.48
N ILE A 97 11.04 -13.88 23.48
CA ILE A 97 9.61 -13.58 23.67
C ILE A 97 9.01 -14.78 24.39
N GLN A 98 8.80 -14.63 25.69
CA GLN A 98 8.05 -15.63 26.43
C GLN A 98 6.58 -15.48 26.07
N GLN A 99 6.05 -16.44 25.35
CA GLN A 99 4.61 -16.60 25.20
C GLN A 99 4.09 -17.30 26.43
N SER A 100 3.40 -16.52 27.23
CA SER A 100 2.64 -17.09 28.33
C SER A 100 1.26 -17.50 27.84
#